data_3ec941430bd7536a1d2666d776c84a1a
#
_entry.id   3ec941430bd7536a1d2666d776c84a1a
#
_cell.length_a   1.000
_cell.length_b   1.000
_cell.length_c   1.000
_cell.angle_alpha   90.00
_cell.angle_beta   90.00
_cell.angle_gamma   90.00
#
_symmetry.space_group_name_H-M   'P 1'
#
loop_
_entity.id
_entity.type
_entity.pdbx_description
1 polymer ?
#
loop_
_entity_poly.entity_id
_entity_poly.type
_entity_poly.pdbx_seq_one_letter_code
_entity_poly.pdbx_strand_id
1 'polypeptide(L)'
;YEKILADGSREKAMERLGGMAENMSLVLPALIIYRKLIEETGAEFIWVPGLNIRDGLAYDYAERKRIFKPSHNFENDIIEAAKNIAKRYQSNKTHLQGTEYLALTIFDKMKRIHGMEKRERLLLQIAVWLHDCGKYISMTHTAECSYQIVMSTEIIGLSHREREIIANA
;
A
#
# COMPACT_ATOMS: atom_id res chain seq x y z
N TYR A 1 5.56 17.97 22.50
CA TYR A 1 4.35 18.76 22.44
C TYR A 1 4.27 19.70 23.64
N GLU A 2 4.18 19.18 24.86
CA GLU A 2 4.07 19.98 26.09
C GLU A 2 5.21 20.99 26.26
N LYS A 3 6.45 20.59 25.97
CA LYS A 3 7.61 21.49 25.98
C LYS A 3 7.49 22.64 24.98
N ILE A 4 6.94 22.39 23.78
CA ILE A 4 6.71 23.42 22.75
C ILE A 4 5.59 24.37 23.19
N LEU A 5 4.54 23.85 23.81
CA LEU A 5 3.49 24.70 24.39
C LEU A 5 4.00 25.57 25.54
N ALA A 6 4.89 25.03 26.37
CA ALA A 6 5.49 25.73 27.50
C ALA A 6 6.45 26.85 27.07
N ASP A 7 7.02 26.82 25.87
CA ASP A 7 7.91 27.84 25.32
C ASP A 7 7.20 29.21 25.17
N GLY A 8 5.86 29.22 25.05
CA GLY A 8 5.04 30.44 25.08
C GLY A 8 5.23 31.38 23.88
N SER A 9 6.19 31.11 22.99
CA SER A 9 6.40 31.89 21.77
C SER A 9 6.87 30.98 20.62
N ARG A 10 6.52 31.42 19.40
CA ARG A 10 6.93 30.72 18.17
C ARG A 10 8.44 30.71 17.99
N GLU A 11 9.12 31.79 18.36
CA GLU A 11 10.56 31.98 18.20
C GLU A 11 11.33 30.96 19.08
N LYS A 12 10.94 30.80 20.36
CA LYS A 12 11.56 29.82 21.26
C LYS A 12 11.32 28.40 20.81
N ALA A 13 10.12 28.09 20.30
CA ALA A 13 9.81 26.78 19.74
C ALA A 13 10.64 26.49 18.47
N MET A 14 10.89 27.49 17.62
CA MET A 14 11.77 27.39 16.46
C MET A 14 13.22 27.12 16.83
N GLU A 15 13.74 27.82 17.82
CA GLU A 15 15.11 27.63 18.33
C GLU A 15 15.31 26.20 18.87
N ARG A 16 14.34 25.70 19.65
CA ARG A 16 14.33 24.32 20.17
C ARG A 16 14.33 23.25 19.07
N LEU A 17 13.63 23.50 17.96
CA LEU A 17 13.50 22.56 16.83
C LEU A 17 14.62 22.68 15.79
N GLY A 18 15.67 23.45 16.09
CA GLY A 18 16.88 23.48 15.27
C GLY A 18 16.73 24.14 13.90
N GLY A 19 15.92 25.21 13.80
CA GLY A 19 15.87 26.06 12.62
C GLY A 19 15.04 25.50 11.45
N MET A 20 14.13 24.57 11.65
CA MET A 20 13.11 24.17 10.65
C MET A 20 12.04 25.26 10.46
N ALA A 21 12.50 26.50 10.31
CA ALA A 21 11.65 27.70 10.32
C ALA A 21 10.57 27.69 9.22
N GLU A 22 10.89 27.15 8.04
CA GLU A 22 10.00 27.14 6.88
C GLU A 22 8.75 26.26 7.07
N ASN A 23 8.84 25.23 7.91
CA ASN A 23 7.75 24.27 8.12
C ASN A 23 7.07 24.40 9.49
N MET A 24 7.39 25.42 10.27
CA MET A 24 6.89 25.55 11.64
C MET A 24 5.35 25.63 11.73
N SER A 25 4.69 26.19 10.72
CA SER A 25 3.22 26.20 10.63
C SER A 25 2.60 24.81 10.55
N LEU A 26 3.36 23.80 10.08
CA LEU A 26 2.92 22.42 9.95
C LEU A 26 3.31 21.55 11.14
N VAL A 27 4.36 21.92 11.87
CA VAL A 27 4.89 21.10 12.98
C VAL A 27 3.88 20.96 14.11
N LEU A 28 3.27 22.05 14.53
CA LEU A 28 2.30 22.02 15.65
C LEU A 28 1.03 21.21 15.30
N PRO A 29 0.38 21.42 14.15
CA PRO A 29 -0.72 20.56 13.72
C PRO A 29 -0.32 19.08 13.61
N ALA A 30 0.86 18.77 13.05
CA ALA A 30 1.37 17.41 12.96
C ALA A 30 1.54 16.77 14.34
N LEU A 31 2.12 17.46 15.30
CA LEU A 31 2.28 16.96 16.66
C LEU A 31 0.93 16.71 17.36
N ILE A 32 -0.08 17.54 17.12
CA ILE A 32 -1.43 17.32 17.65
C ILE A 32 -2.04 16.03 17.06
N ILE A 33 -1.90 15.84 15.75
CA ILE A 33 -2.40 14.63 15.06
C ILE A 33 -1.70 13.40 15.58
N TYR A 34 -0.36 13.38 15.63
CA TYR A 34 0.39 12.24 16.15
C TYR A 34 0.05 11.93 17.61
N ARG A 35 -0.06 12.97 18.47
CA ARG A 35 -0.50 12.78 19.84
C ARG A 35 -1.86 12.10 19.91
N LYS A 36 -2.84 12.57 19.13
CA LYS A 36 -4.18 11.99 19.11
C LYS A 36 -4.17 10.54 18.61
N LEU A 37 -3.37 10.24 17.60
CA LEU A 37 -3.21 8.86 17.12
C LEU A 37 -2.63 7.94 18.19
N ILE A 38 -1.60 8.38 18.92
CA ILE A 38 -1.02 7.59 20.02
C ILE A 38 -2.07 7.34 21.12
N GLU A 39 -2.78 8.39 21.53
CA GLU A 39 -3.83 8.28 22.56
C GLU A 39 -4.93 7.27 22.15
N GLU A 40 -5.42 7.33 20.91
CA GLU A 40 -6.49 6.45 20.42
C GLU A 40 -6.03 5.02 20.13
N THR A 41 -4.78 4.82 19.73
CA THR A 41 -4.25 3.49 19.41
C THR A 41 -3.62 2.78 20.60
N GLY A 42 -3.33 3.51 21.69
CA GLY A 42 -2.57 2.99 22.84
C GLY A 42 -1.12 2.65 22.49
N ALA A 43 -0.56 3.21 21.42
CA ALA A 43 0.82 2.96 21.01
C ALA A 43 1.80 3.54 22.05
N GLU A 44 2.78 2.76 22.44
CA GLU A 44 3.81 3.17 23.42
C GLU A 44 4.89 4.06 22.79
N PHE A 45 5.13 3.92 21.48
CA PHE A 45 6.15 4.69 20.75
C PHE A 45 5.79 4.87 19.27
N ILE A 46 6.41 5.86 18.64
CA ILE A 46 6.43 6.07 17.19
C ILE A 46 7.84 5.82 16.68
N TRP A 47 7.98 4.93 15.72
CA TRP A 47 9.24 4.75 15.03
C TRP A 47 9.36 5.75 13.88
N VAL A 48 10.43 6.56 13.90
CA VAL A 48 10.78 7.50 12.83
C VAL A 48 12.09 7.03 12.20
N PRO A 49 12.05 6.33 11.05
CA PRO A 49 13.24 5.73 10.44
C PRO A 49 14.20 6.77 9.81
N GLY A 50 13.79 8.01 9.69
CA GLY A 50 14.60 9.07 9.07
C GLY A 50 14.86 8.88 7.57
N LEU A 51 14.03 8.08 6.89
CA LEU A 51 14.15 7.79 5.47
C LEU A 51 13.39 8.81 4.62
N ASN A 52 13.82 9.00 3.39
CA ASN A 52 13.19 9.87 2.41
C ASN A 52 13.08 9.17 1.03
N ILE A 53 12.41 9.82 0.08
CA ILE A 53 12.19 9.26 -1.27
C ILE A 53 13.53 8.91 -1.97
N ARG A 54 14.60 9.68 -1.73
CA ARG A 54 15.92 9.40 -2.34
C ARG A 54 16.50 8.09 -1.84
N ASP A 55 16.31 7.79 -0.56
CA ASP A 55 16.76 6.52 0.03
C ASP A 55 16.00 5.34 -0.57
N GLY A 56 14.69 5.49 -0.79
CA GLY A 56 13.86 4.51 -1.49
C GLY A 56 14.30 4.27 -2.94
N LEU A 57 14.62 5.34 -3.69
CA LEU A 57 15.13 5.23 -5.06
C LEU A 57 16.50 4.57 -5.11
N ALA A 58 17.39 4.90 -4.17
CA ALA A 58 18.70 4.27 -4.06
C ALA A 58 18.58 2.77 -3.74
N TYR A 59 17.64 2.41 -2.85
CA TYR A 59 17.34 1.02 -2.51
C TYR A 59 16.85 0.25 -3.74
N ASP A 60 15.84 0.76 -4.45
CA ASP A 60 15.28 0.14 -5.66
C ASP A 60 16.35 -0.05 -6.75
N TYR A 61 17.19 0.96 -6.96
CA TYR A 61 18.33 0.85 -7.90
C TYR A 61 19.31 -0.25 -7.52
N ALA A 62 19.69 -0.30 -6.24
CA ALA A 62 20.64 -1.29 -5.73
C ALA A 62 20.08 -2.71 -5.80
N GLU A 63 18.78 -2.90 -5.53
CA GLU A 63 18.07 -4.17 -5.68
C GLU A 63 18.06 -4.63 -7.14
N ARG A 64 17.65 -3.75 -8.07
CA ARG A 64 17.67 -4.05 -9.52
C ARG A 64 19.06 -4.42 -10.05
N LYS A 65 20.09 -3.78 -9.51
CA LYS A 65 21.50 -4.09 -9.84
C LYS A 65 22.04 -5.30 -9.08
N ARG A 66 21.23 -5.94 -8.22
CA ARG A 66 21.60 -7.08 -7.39
C ARG A 66 22.85 -6.81 -6.52
N ILE A 67 23.01 -5.58 -6.05
CA ILE A 67 24.11 -5.18 -5.15
C ILE A 67 23.94 -5.85 -3.79
N PHE A 68 22.67 -6.07 -3.36
CA PHE A 68 22.35 -6.84 -2.17
C PHE A 68 21.10 -7.71 -2.42
N LYS A 69 20.86 -8.67 -1.54
CA LYS A 69 19.63 -9.48 -1.53
C LYS A 69 18.65 -8.81 -0.57
N PRO A 70 17.46 -8.38 -1.03
CA PRO A 70 16.48 -7.78 -0.16
C PRO A 70 16.05 -8.76 0.93
N SER A 71 15.88 -8.26 2.16
CA SER A 71 15.39 -9.05 3.29
C SER A 71 13.86 -9.15 3.30
N HIS A 72 13.19 -8.26 2.59
CA HIS A 72 11.74 -8.14 2.52
C HIS A 72 11.23 -8.39 1.10
N ASN A 73 10.07 -9.04 0.99
CA ASN A 73 9.40 -9.28 -0.30
C ASN A 73 8.19 -8.35 -0.43
N PHE A 74 8.37 -7.24 -1.10
CA PHE A 74 7.32 -6.25 -1.35
C PHE A 74 6.15 -6.79 -2.20
N GLU A 75 6.36 -7.85 -3.01
CA GLU A 75 5.26 -8.47 -3.75
C GLU A 75 4.24 -9.12 -2.80
N ASN A 76 4.71 -9.68 -1.68
CA ASN A 76 3.80 -10.22 -0.66
C ASN A 76 2.95 -9.14 -0.03
N ASP A 77 3.47 -7.92 0.16
CA ASP A 77 2.69 -6.80 0.72
C ASP A 77 1.55 -6.41 -0.22
N ILE A 78 1.80 -6.41 -1.53
CA ILE A 78 0.78 -6.12 -2.54
C ILE A 78 -0.32 -7.19 -2.51
N ILE A 79 0.05 -8.47 -2.39
CA ILE A 79 -0.89 -9.58 -2.28
C ILE A 79 -1.72 -9.46 -1.01
N GLU A 80 -1.09 -9.18 0.13
CA GLU A 80 -1.80 -9.01 1.40
C GLU A 80 -2.71 -7.78 1.39
N ALA A 81 -2.33 -6.69 0.72
CA ALA A 81 -3.20 -5.54 0.50
C ALA A 81 -4.46 -5.93 -0.29
N ALA A 82 -4.30 -6.69 -1.38
CA ALA A 82 -5.43 -7.19 -2.18
C ALA A 82 -6.35 -8.11 -1.34
N LYS A 83 -5.78 -9.02 -0.54
CA LYS A 83 -6.56 -9.88 0.37
C LYS A 83 -7.32 -9.07 1.42
N ASN A 84 -6.72 -8.01 1.96
CA ASN A 84 -7.38 -7.12 2.92
C ASN A 84 -8.53 -6.34 2.28
N ILE A 85 -8.38 -5.93 1.00
CA ILE A 85 -9.47 -5.31 0.23
C ILE A 85 -10.60 -6.34 0.05
N ALA A 86 -10.30 -7.54 -0.45
CA ALA A 86 -11.29 -8.61 -0.60
C ALA A 86 -12.04 -8.91 0.70
N LYS A 87 -11.33 -8.95 1.83
CA LYS A 87 -11.93 -9.12 3.16
C LYS A 87 -12.85 -7.94 3.53
N ARG A 88 -12.45 -6.70 3.24
CA ARG A 88 -13.28 -5.49 3.48
C ARG A 88 -14.61 -5.56 2.75
N TYR A 89 -14.58 -6.03 1.50
CA TYR A 89 -15.76 -6.22 0.67
C TYR A 89 -16.42 -7.60 0.82
N GLN A 90 -16.10 -8.33 1.90
CA GLN A 90 -16.72 -9.60 2.28
C GLN A 90 -16.72 -10.67 1.17
N SER A 91 -15.72 -10.66 0.29
CA SER A 91 -15.54 -11.66 -0.74
C SER A 91 -15.33 -13.06 -0.14
N ASN A 92 -15.83 -14.10 -0.80
CA ASN A 92 -15.74 -15.48 -0.30
C ASN A 92 -14.31 -16.00 -0.39
N LYS A 93 -13.61 -16.08 0.73
CA LYS A 93 -12.21 -16.48 0.83
C LYS A 93 -11.95 -17.87 0.21
N THR A 94 -12.81 -18.84 0.46
CA THR A 94 -12.63 -20.22 -0.06
C THR A 94 -12.73 -20.24 -1.59
N HIS A 95 -13.69 -19.50 -2.14
CA HIS A 95 -13.81 -19.34 -3.59
C HIS A 95 -12.57 -18.67 -4.19
N LEU A 96 -12.13 -17.56 -3.61
CA LEU A 96 -10.95 -16.83 -4.08
C LEU A 96 -9.68 -17.69 -4.06
N GLN A 97 -9.47 -18.47 -2.99
CA GLN A 97 -8.30 -19.36 -2.89
C GLN A 97 -8.33 -20.47 -3.94
N GLY A 98 -9.51 -21.06 -4.20
CA GLY A 98 -9.67 -22.06 -5.27
C GLY A 98 -9.42 -21.49 -6.66
N THR A 99 -9.97 -20.30 -6.92
CA THR A 99 -9.78 -19.58 -8.19
C THR A 99 -8.31 -19.17 -8.38
N GLU A 100 -7.66 -18.67 -7.33
CA GLU A 100 -6.23 -18.34 -7.33
C GLU A 100 -5.38 -19.55 -7.72
N TYR A 101 -5.59 -20.68 -7.07
CA TYR A 101 -4.87 -21.92 -7.38
C TYR A 101 -5.02 -22.33 -8.84
N LEU A 102 -6.23 -22.31 -9.36
CA LEU A 102 -6.52 -22.69 -10.76
C LEU A 102 -5.90 -21.69 -11.73
N ALA A 103 -6.13 -20.41 -11.54
CA ALA A 103 -5.62 -19.35 -12.41
C ALA A 103 -4.09 -19.37 -12.51
N LEU A 104 -3.40 -19.43 -11.37
CA LEU A 104 -1.95 -19.48 -11.33
C LEU A 104 -1.39 -20.79 -11.90
N THR A 105 -2.07 -21.92 -11.68
CA THR A 105 -1.66 -23.20 -12.28
C THR A 105 -1.76 -23.16 -13.81
N ILE A 106 -2.83 -22.59 -14.35
CA ILE A 106 -3.01 -22.41 -15.80
C ILE A 106 -1.94 -21.47 -16.34
N PHE A 107 -1.75 -20.32 -15.70
CA PHE A 107 -0.74 -19.36 -16.10
C PHE A 107 0.65 -20.00 -16.17
N ASP A 108 1.07 -20.68 -15.11
CA ASP A 108 2.40 -21.30 -15.02
C ASP A 108 2.60 -22.40 -16.09
N LYS A 109 1.57 -23.20 -16.38
CA LYS A 109 1.61 -24.24 -17.44
C LYS A 109 1.63 -23.66 -18.85
N MET A 110 1.00 -22.50 -19.05
CA MET A 110 0.91 -21.85 -20.37
C MET A 110 2.07 -20.86 -20.62
N LYS A 111 3.06 -20.79 -19.74
CA LYS A 111 4.17 -19.84 -19.83
C LYS A 111 4.86 -19.81 -21.20
N ARG A 112 4.99 -20.98 -21.87
CA ARG A 112 5.60 -21.09 -23.20
C ARG A 112 4.74 -20.45 -24.31
N ILE A 113 3.43 -20.32 -24.08
CA ILE A 113 2.48 -19.78 -25.05
C ILE A 113 2.35 -18.27 -24.91
N HIS A 114 2.15 -17.77 -23.69
CA HIS A 114 1.91 -16.35 -23.46
C HIS A 114 3.19 -15.53 -23.28
N GLY A 115 4.32 -16.16 -22.90
CA GLY A 115 5.61 -15.47 -22.72
C GLY A 115 5.68 -14.44 -21.59
N MET A 116 4.64 -14.36 -20.74
CA MET A 116 4.54 -13.42 -19.65
C MET A 116 5.47 -13.81 -18.49
N GLU A 117 5.87 -12.83 -17.69
CA GLU A 117 6.85 -12.95 -16.63
C GLU A 117 6.20 -12.94 -15.21
N LYS A 118 7.03 -12.78 -14.19
CA LYS A 118 6.57 -12.79 -12.78
C LYS A 118 5.62 -11.64 -12.44
N ARG A 119 5.80 -10.48 -13.10
CA ARG A 119 4.99 -9.30 -12.79
C ARG A 119 3.55 -9.50 -13.27
N GLU A 120 3.34 -10.03 -14.47
CA GLU A 120 2.00 -10.34 -15.00
C GLU A 120 1.32 -11.44 -14.17
N ARG A 121 2.12 -12.41 -13.67
CA ARG A 121 1.62 -13.41 -12.75
C ARG A 121 1.09 -12.82 -11.45
N LEU A 122 1.80 -11.82 -10.90
CA LEU A 122 1.36 -11.07 -9.73
C LEU A 122 0.06 -10.30 -10.03
N LEU A 123 -0.02 -9.61 -11.17
CA LEU A 123 -1.22 -8.86 -11.55
C LEU A 123 -2.44 -9.80 -11.68
N LEU A 124 -2.27 -10.97 -12.31
CA LEU A 124 -3.32 -11.99 -12.37
C LEU A 124 -3.77 -12.43 -10.97
N GLN A 125 -2.82 -12.68 -10.08
CA GLN A 125 -3.13 -13.08 -8.69
C GLN A 125 -3.97 -12.02 -7.98
N ILE A 126 -3.62 -10.75 -8.14
CA ILE A 126 -4.37 -9.63 -7.54
C ILE A 126 -5.75 -9.50 -8.19
N ALA A 127 -5.85 -9.61 -9.51
CA ALA A 127 -7.13 -9.59 -10.23
C ALA A 127 -8.08 -10.67 -9.68
N VAL A 128 -7.58 -11.88 -9.46
CA VAL A 128 -8.36 -12.98 -8.86
C VAL A 128 -8.84 -12.63 -7.45
N TRP A 129 -8.04 -11.97 -6.62
CA TRP A 129 -8.49 -11.58 -5.28
C TRP A 129 -9.54 -10.48 -5.30
N LEU A 130 -9.58 -9.64 -6.35
CA LEU A 130 -10.42 -8.44 -6.39
C LEU A 130 -11.65 -8.57 -7.32
N HIS A 131 -11.73 -9.61 -8.18
CA HIS A 131 -12.80 -9.71 -9.19
C HIS A 131 -14.21 -9.71 -8.60
N ASP A 132 -14.39 -10.24 -7.40
CA ASP A 132 -15.69 -10.40 -6.74
C ASP A 132 -16.05 -9.28 -5.75
N CYS A 133 -15.15 -8.30 -5.54
CA CYS A 133 -15.38 -7.22 -4.57
C CYS A 133 -16.66 -6.42 -4.84
N GLY A 134 -17.04 -6.28 -6.11
CA GLY A 134 -18.24 -5.57 -6.54
C GLY A 134 -19.54 -6.19 -6.08
N LYS A 135 -19.57 -7.48 -5.75
CA LYS A 135 -20.75 -8.18 -5.22
C LYS A 135 -21.27 -7.55 -3.92
N TYR A 136 -20.38 -6.94 -3.16
CA TYR A 136 -20.74 -6.21 -1.93
C TYR A 136 -21.66 -5.01 -2.21
N ILE A 137 -21.53 -4.40 -3.38
CA ILE A 137 -22.31 -3.23 -3.81
C ILE A 137 -23.50 -3.67 -4.63
N SER A 138 -23.28 -4.51 -5.66
CA SER A 138 -24.33 -4.97 -6.56
C SER A 138 -24.03 -6.35 -7.11
N MET A 139 -25.00 -7.26 -6.96
CA MET A 139 -24.92 -8.61 -7.54
C MET A 139 -25.14 -8.62 -9.07
N THR A 140 -25.86 -7.62 -9.58
CA THR A 140 -26.17 -7.51 -11.03
C THR A 140 -25.12 -6.73 -11.80
N HIS A 141 -24.38 -5.85 -11.14
CA HIS A 141 -23.33 -5.02 -11.74
C HIS A 141 -21.97 -5.27 -11.07
N THR A 142 -21.68 -6.55 -10.81
CA THR A 142 -20.46 -6.95 -10.08
C THR A 142 -19.19 -6.45 -10.77
N ALA A 143 -19.08 -6.63 -12.09
CA ALA A 143 -17.89 -6.25 -12.86
C ALA A 143 -17.61 -4.74 -12.77
N GLU A 144 -18.63 -3.92 -13.04
CA GLU A 144 -18.54 -2.46 -13.00
C GLU A 144 -18.17 -1.97 -11.59
N CYS A 145 -18.81 -2.56 -10.59
CA CYS A 145 -18.51 -2.21 -9.19
C CYS A 145 -17.10 -2.65 -8.77
N SER A 146 -16.64 -3.85 -9.20
CA SER A 146 -15.27 -4.30 -8.95
C SER A 146 -14.26 -3.38 -9.63
N TYR A 147 -14.49 -3.00 -10.88
CA TYR A 147 -13.66 -2.03 -11.60
C TYR A 147 -13.54 -0.71 -10.81
N GLN A 148 -14.66 -0.14 -10.37
CA GLN A 148 -14.66 1.12 -9.61
C GLN A 148 -13.91 0.99 -8.28
N ILE A 149 -14.08 -0.11 -7.57
CA ILE A 149 -13.36 -0.38 -6.32
C ILE A 149 -11.86 -0.42 -6.57
N VAL A 150 -11.40 -1.18 -7.58
CA VAL A 150 -9.98 -1.32 -7.89
C VAL A 150 -9.37 0.02 -8.30
N MET A 151 -10.04 0.77 -9.18
CA MET A 151 -9.54 2.06 -9.66
C MET A 151 -9.53 3.14 -8.58
N SER A 152 -10.47 3.11 -7.64
CA SER A 152 -10.58 4.07 -6.55
C SER A 152 -9.73 3.73 -5.34
N THR A 153 -9.19 2.50 -5.26
CA THR A 153 -8.38 2.04 -4.13
C THR A 153 -6.90 2.14 -4.46
N GLU A 154 -6.14 2.82 -3.61
CA GLU A 154 -4.69 2.85 -3.75
C GLU A 154 -4.07 1.57 -3.18
N ILE A 155 -3.30 0.86 -4.01
CA ILE A 155 -2.51 -0.31 -3.61
C ILE A 155 -1.04 0.06 -3.79
N ILE A 156 -0.33 0.25 -2.68
CA ILE A 156 1.09 0.61 -2.69
C ILE A 156 1.87 -0.50 -3.43
N GLY A 157 2.72 -0.11 -4.35
CA GLY A 157 3.51 -1.04 -5.17
C GLY A 157 2.88 -1.36 -6.53
N LEU A 158 1.68 -0.84 -6.85
CA LEU A 158 1.07 -0.89 -8.17
C LEU A 158 1.06 0.50 -8.82
N SER A 159 1.48 0.56 -10.09
CA SER A 159 1.28 1.75 -10.92
C SER A 159 -0.19 1.92 -11.32
N HIS A 160 -0.56 3.11 -11.79
CA HIS A 160 -1.91 3.37 -12.30
C HIS A 160 -2.28 2.42 -13.45
N ARG A 161 -1.34 2.19 -14.39
CA ARG A 161 -1.53 1.28 -15.52
C ARG A 161 -1.75 -0.17 -15.08
N GLU A 162 -1.03 -0.63 -14.07
CA GLU A 162 -1.21 -1.99 -13.52
C GLU A 162 -2.56 -2.14 -12.84
N ARG A 163 -3.03 -1.12 -12.10
CA ARG A 163 -4.39 -1.12 -11.55
C ARG A 163 -5.45 -1.18 -12.65
N GLU A 164 -5.27 -0.46 -13.74
CA GLU A 164 -6.16 -0.49 -14.88
C GLU A 164 -6.20 -1.90 -15.53
N ILE A 165 -5.05 -2.57 -15.68
CA ILE A 165 -4.98 -3.96 -16.14
C ILE A 165 -5.77 -4.89 -15.22
N ILE A 166 -5.55 -4.80 -13.91
CA ILE A 166 -6.24 -5.60 -12.90
C ILE A 166 -7.76 -5.35 -12.94
N ALA A 167 -8.17 -4.09 -13.08
CA ALA A 167 -9.58 -3.71 -13.08
C ALA A 167 -10.33 -4.18 -14.33
N ASN A 168 -9.64 -4.38 -15.46
CA ASN A 168 -10.21 -4.83 -16.72
C ASN A 168 -10.09 -6.36 -16.93
N ALA A 169 -9.41 -7.08 -16.06
CA ALA A 169 -9.24 -8.53 -16.14
C ALA A 169 -10.45 -9.26 -15.54
#